data_3ae914036958bd762448c8fe0e3d555d
#
_entry.id   3ae914036958bd762448c8fe0e3d555d
#
_cell.length_a   1.000
_cell.length_b   1.000
_cell.length_c   1.000
_cell.angle_alpha   90.00
_cell.angle_beta   90.00
_cell.angle_gamma   90.00
#
_symmetry.space_group_name_H-M   'P 1'
#
loop_
_entity.id
_entity.type
_entity.pdbx_description
1 polymer ?
#
loop_
_entity_poly.entity_id
_entity_poly.type
_entity_poly.pdbx_seq_one_letter_code
_entity_poly.pdbx_strand_id
1 'polypeptide(L)'
;MSLANAGSGKSLDDKAKSPSVVVDPAQRLGQLNRFVFGGFVEHLGRCIDGGLFEEGSPLSDNRGFRLDVLELLRPLKLSVLRWPGGNFVSNYHWTDGVGPQSARPARPNLAWGSVESNHFGTDEFMGYCAELGVAPYICLNMGSGDLAEALDWVEYCNSSAATYWAQERRRNGHQEPYGAVYWGLGNEMYGDWQVGQLDAAEYVALASRWAKAIRRTDPNAKLVSCGQNGWSDWDREVIDGLVGLVDLHSIHIYSGSPEYWTDVLSPHQAERAISYTATLLARAAYNRGISVAPRIAYDEWNVWYRTSDGTLEERYDFND
;
A
#
# COMPACT_ATOMS: atom_id res chain seq x y z
N MET A 1 -14.18 -42.22 73.91
CA MET A 1 -14.68 -42.27 72.52
C MET A 1 -13.99 -41.19 71.73
N SER A 2 -13.01 -41.55 70.93
CA SER A 2 -12.19 -40.63 70.14
C SER A 2 -12.61 -40.79 68.66
N LEU A 3 -12.94 -39.71 68.04
CA LEU A 3 -13.19 -39.65 66.60
C LEU A 3 -11.96 -39.07 65.95
N ALA A 4 -11.27 -39.90 65.20
CA ALA A 4 -10.19 -39.51 64.33
C ALA A 4 -10.74 -38.89 63.06
N ASN A 5 -10.27 -37.72 62.72
CA ASN A 5 -10.61 -37.00 61.49
C ASN A 5 -9.41 -37.14 60.53
N ALA A 6 -9.57 -37.95 59.51
CA ALA A 6 -8.60 -38.11 58.42
C ALA A 6 -8.97 -37.14 57.32
N GLY A 7 -8.31 -35.99 57.29
CA GLY A 7 -8.38 -35.07 56.16
C GLY A 7 -7.32 -35.43 55.09
N SER A 8 -7.75 -36.02 53.98
CA SER A 8 -6.89 -36.19 52.81
C SER A 8 -6.77 -34.89 52.05
N GLY A 9 -5.66 -34.20 52.22
CA GLY A 9 -5.30 -33.09 51.38
C GLY A 9 -5.00 -33.59 49.96
N LYS A 10 -5.86 -33.24 49.01
CA LYS A 10 -5.53 -33.33 47.60
C LYS A 10 -4.54 -32.18 47.27
N SER A 11 -3.32 -32.54 46.98
CA SER A 11 -2.34 -31.67 46.38
C SER A 11 -2.85 -31.24 45.00
N LEU A 12 -3.19 -29.97 44.86
CA LEU A 12 -3.45 -29.36 43.57
C LEU A 12 -2.10 -29.03 42.93
N ASP A 13 -1.40 -30.04 42.43
CA ASP A 13 -0.30 -29.87 41.49
C ASP A 13 -0.89 -29.64 40.08
N ASP A 14 -1.62 -28.57 39.93
CA ASP A 14 -2.02 -28.05 38.63
C ASP A 14 -0.86 -27.22 38.08
N LYS A 15 0.21 -27.91 37.62
CA LYS A 15 1.21 -27.28 36.79
C LYS A 15 0.49 -26.81 35.52
N ALA A 16 0.16 -25.54 35.48
CA ALA A 16 -0.34 -24.90 34.26
C ALA A 16 0.56 -25.31 33.10
N LYS A 17 0.02 -26.09 32.16
CA LYS A 17 0.76 -26.53 30.98
C LYS A 17 1.19 -25.26 30.23
N SER A 18 2.48 -25.10 30.08
CA SER A 18 3.00 -24.00 29.25
C SER A 18 2.32 -24.06 27.88
N PRO A 19 1.88 -22.94 27.36
CA PRO A 19 1.30 -22.89 26.02
C PRO A 19 2.29 -23.46 25.01
N SER A 20 1.81 -24.30 24.12
CA SER A 20 2.64 -24.92 23.08
C SER A 20 2.07 -24.60 21.71
N VAL A 21 2.95 -24.35 20.75
CA VAL A 21 2.60 -24.21 19.34
C VAL A 21 3.07 -25.47 18.63
N VAL A 22 2.14 -26.12 17.92
CA VAL A 22 2.45 -27.29 17.10
C VAL A 22 2.41 -26.89 15.64
N VAL A 23 3.53 -27.08 14.93
CA VAL A 23 3.61 -26.91 13.48
C VAL A 23 3.64 -28.28 12.83
N ASP A 24 2.58 -28.62 12.08
CA ASP A 24 2.50 -29.87 11.33
C ASP A 24 2.69 -29.59 9.82
N PRO A 25 3.86 -29.89 9.25
CA PRO A 25 4.14 -29.65 7.83
C PRO A 25 3.27 -30.48 6.87
N ALA A 26 2.60 -31.53 7.36
CA ALA A 26 1.70 -32.34 6.56
C ALA A 26 0.32 -31.68 6.37
N GLN A 27 -0.07 -30.78 7.27
CA GLN A 27 -1.34 -30.04 7.18
C GLN A 27 -1.17 -28.74 6.40
N ARG A 28 -1.07 -28.86 5.08
CA ARG A 28 -0.95 -27.70 4.19
C ARG A 28 -2.33 -27.13 3.87
N LEU A 29 -2.58 -25.87 4.25
CA LEU A 29 -3.82 -25.15 3.94
C LEU A 29 -3.81 -24.54 2.53
N GLY A 30 -2.65 -24.19 2.00
CA GLY A 30 -2.50 -23.58 0.67
C GLY A 30 -1.09 -23.05 0.41
N GLN A 31 -0.94 -22.43 -0.75
CA GLN A 31 0.29 -21.73 -1.10
C GLN A 31 0.17 -20.25 -0.67
N LEU A 32 1.11 -19.79 0.15
CA LEU A 32 1.19 -18.39 0.54
C LEU A 32 1.63 -17.53 -0.65
N ASN A 33 0.86 -16.49 -0.96
CA ASN A 33 1.30 -15.49 -1.90
C ASN A 33 2.38 -14.62 -1.24
N ARG A 34 3.54 -14.51 -1.87
CA ARG A 34 4.66 -13.75 -1.32
C ARG A 34 4.36 -12.25 -1.16
N PHE A 35 3.43 -11.72 -1.92
CA PHE A 35 3.06 -10.29 -1.83
C PHE A 35 2.36 -9.88 -0.53
N VAL A 36 2.02 -10.84 0.36
CA VAL A 36 1.64 -10.51 1.74
C VAL A 36 2.79 -9.91 2.57
N PHE A 37 4.04 -10.05 2.10
CA PHE A 37 5.23 -9.44 2.71
C PHE A 37 5.62 -8.14 2.00
N GLY A 38 4.64 -7.33 1.66
CA GLY A 38 4.84 -6.03 1.04
C GLY A 38 5.16 -4.94 2.03
N GLY A 39 5.54 -3.78 1.48
CA GLY A 39 5.74 -2.53 2.22
C GLY A 39 5.03 -1.38 1.51
N PHE A 40 4.93 -0.27 2.23
CA PHE A 40 4.33 0.97 1.74
C PHE A 40 5.20 2.14 2.17
N VAL A 41 5.44 3.05 1.26
CA VAL A 41 6.18 4.29 1.50
C VAL A 41 5.45 5.47 0.87
N GLU A 42 5.44 6.58 1.59
CA GLU A 42 4.75 7.81 1.21
C GLU A 42 5.63 9.03 1.49
N HIS A 43 5.42 10.13 0.75
CA HIS A 43 6.02 11.43 1.04
C HIS A 43 5.34 12.07 2.27
N LEU A 44 5.56 11.44 3.42
CA LEU A 44 4.99 11.75 4.73
C LEU A 44 6.10 11.78 5.77
N GLY A 45 6.25 12.88 6.49
CA GLY A 45 7.25 13.02 7.56
C GLY A 45 8.64 12.65 7.06
N ARG A 46 9.31 11.75 7.76
CA ARG A 46 10.63 11.20 7.40
C ARG A 46 10.59 9.81 6.75
N CYS A 47 9.46 9.42 6.19
CA CYS A 47 9.38 8.11 5.54
C CYS A 47 10.30 8.04 4.30
N ILE A 48 10.31 9.08 3.48
CA ILE A 48 11.18 9.17 2.29
C ILE A 48 12.31 10.14 2.56
N ASP A 49 12.04 11.44 2.62
CA ASP A 49 13.07 12.46 2.86
C ASP A 49 13.58 12.39 4.31
N GLY A 50 14.90 12.17 4.49
CA GLY A 50 15.51 11.92 5.79
C GLY A 50 15.26 10.50 6.34
N GLY A 51 14.59 9.64 5.57
CA GLY A 51 14.35 8.23 5.84
C GLY A 51 15.01 7.33 4.80
N LEU A 52 14.29 6.94 3.74
CA LEU A 52 14.85 6.12 2.66
C LEU A 52 15.89 6.87 1.83
N PHE A 53 15.70 8.18 1.70
CA PHE A 53 16.44 9.06 0.83
C PHE A 53 16.89 10.33 1.58
N GLU A 54 18.17 10.67 1.47
CA GLU A 54 18.73 11.88 2.07
C GLU A 54 20.00 12.28 1.30
N GLU A 55 19.89 13.30 0.45
CA GLU A 55 21.02 13.80 -0.33
C GLU A 55 22.09 14.43 0.58
N GLY A 56 23.34 14.14 0.28
CA GLY A 56 24.48 14.72 1.01
C GLY A 56 24.70 14.16 2.42
N SER A 57 23.88 13.22 2.88
CA SER A 57 24.12 12.53 4.15
C SER A 57 25.35 11.63 4.06
N PRO A 58 26.20 11.55 5.10
CA PRO A 58 27.34 10.61 5.14
C PRO A 58 26.87 9.13 5.20
N LEU A 59 25.59 8.88 5.47
CA LEU A 59 24.99 7.56 5.49
C LEU A 59 24.35 7.18 4.16
N SER A 60 24.33 8.08 3.19
CA SER A 60 23.74 7.87 1.87
C SER A 60 24.81 7.56 0.82
N ASP A 61 24.39 6.82 -0.22
CA ASP A 61 25.20 6.67 -1.42
C ASP A 61 25.12 7.94 -2.31
N ASN A 62 25.79 7.91 -3.45
CA ASN A 62 25.82 9.04 -4.39
C ASN A 62 24.46 9.31 -5.09
N ARG A 63 23.47 8.43 -4.93
CA ARG A 63 22.09 8.58 -5.40
C ARG A 63 21.18 9.18 -4.33
N GLY A 64 21.68 9.35 -3.11
CA GLY A 64 20.89 9.79 -1.95
C GLY A 64 20.22 8.65 -1.18
N PHE A 65 20.43 7.38 -1.53
CA PHE A 65 19.82 6.26 -0.82
C PHE A 65 20.51 6.01 0.50
N ARG A 66 19.79 6.01 1.61
CA ARG A 66 20.27 5.73 2.95
C ARG A 66 20.70 4.26 3.04
N LEU A 67 22.00 4.02 3.11
CA LEU A 67 22.58 2.67 3.14
C LEU A 67 22.28 1.93 4.42
N ASP A 68 22.23 2.61 5.55
CA ASP A 68 21.85 2.07 6.84
C ASP A 68 20.38 1.59 6.85
N VAL A 69 19.47 2.33 6.23
CA VAL A 69 18.07 1.94 6.07
C VAL A 69 17.94 0.75 5.11
N LEU A 70 18.64 0.76 3.98
CA LEU A 70 18.67 -0.37 3.05
C LEU A 70 19.17 -1.65 3.74
N GLU A 71 20.20 -1.54 4.60
CA GLU A 71 20.74 -2.68 5.35
C GLU A 71 19.70 -3.28 6.30
N LEU A 72 18.89 -2.44 6.94
CA LEU A 72 17.78 -2.89 7.80
C LEU A 72 16.61 -3.50 7.03
N LEU A 73 16.33 -3.01 5.81
CA LEU A 73 15.21 -3.51 5.00
C LEU A 73 15.51 -4.83 4.27
N ARG A 74 16.76 -5.06 3.84
CA ARG A 74 17.13 -6.29 3.10
C ARG A 74 16.77 -7.60 3.81
N PRO A 75 16.97 -7.75 5.13
CA PRO A 75 16.58 -8.95 5.85
C PRO A 75 15.06 -9.20 5.89
N LEU A 76 14.24 -8.16 5.77
CA LEU A 76 12.78 -8.28 5.73
C LEU A 76 12.28 -8.99 4.48
N LYS A 77 13.08 -9.01 3.41
CA LYS A 77 12.77 -9.66 2.12
C LYS A 77 11.39 -9.28 1.61
N LEU A 78 11.10 -8.00 1.64
CA LEU A 78 9.88 -7.46 1.06
C LEU A 78 9.71 -7.99 -0.37
N SER A 79 8.48 -8.12 -0.80
CA SER A 79 8.16 -8.68 -2.12
C SER A 79 7.55 -7.65 -3.07
N VAL A 80 6.92 -6.64 -2.51
CA VAL A 80 6.32 -5.51 -3.24
C VAL A 80 6.46 -4.25 -2.39
N LEU A 81 6.64 -3.11 -3.04
CA LEU A 81 6.70 -1.81 -2.39
C LEU A 81 5.73 -0.86 -3.09
N ARG A 82 4.80 -0.29 -2.33
CA ARG A 82 3.80 0.69 -2.81
C ARG A 82 4.32 2.11 -2.62
N TRP A 83 4.11 2.98 -3.62
CA TRP A 83 4.50 4.39 -3.67
C TRP A 83 3.63 5.14 -4.70
N PRO A 84 3.51 6.47 -4.74
CA PRO A 84 4.15 7.50 -3.91
C PRO A 84 3.39 7.82 -2.62
N GLY A 85 2.31 7.18 -2.39
CA GLY A 85 1.50 7.39 -1.21
C GLY A 85 0.19 6.65 -1.36
N GLY A 86 -0.53 6.80 -0.42
CA GLY A 86 -1.48 7.36 0.47
C GLY A 86 -2.06 8.68 -0.04
N ASN A 87 -2.36 9.54 0.90
CA ASN A 87 -3.03 10.80 0.59
C ASN A 87 -2.20 11.71 -0.34
N PHE A 88 -0.89 11.62 -0.26
CA PHE A 88 0.03 12.41 -1.08
C PHE A 88 -0.24 12.25 -2.59
N VAL A 89 -0.56 11.04 -3.07
CA VAL A 89 -0.67 10.78 -4.51
C VAL A 89 -1.72 11.64 -5.19
N SER A 90 -2.79 12.03 -4.50
CA SER A 90 -3.93 12.73 -5.11
C SER A 90 -3.63 14.15 -5.58
N ASN A 91 -2.43 14.68 -5.26
CA ASN A 91 -1.93 15.94 -5.80
C ASN A 91 -0.50 15.83 -6.33
N TYR A 92 0.00 14.63 -6.57
CA TYR A 92 1.33 14.38 -7.08
C TYR A 92 1.35 14.26 -8.60
N HIS A 93 2.12 15.13 -9.26
CA HIS A 93 2.37 15.05 -10.69
C HIS A 93 3.73 14.40 -10.94
N TRP A 94 3.72 13.17 -11.41
CA TRP A 94 4.93 12.34 -11.55
C TRP A 94 6.00 12.97 -12.46
N THR A 95 5.59 13.81 -13.41
CA THR A 95 6.49 14.55 -14.31
C THR A 95 7.38 15.55 -13.58
N ASP A 96 6.94 16.05 -12.42
CA ASP A 96 7.77 16.90 -11.56
C ASP A 96 8.91 16.13 -10.90
N GLY A 97 8.79 14.80 -10.78
CA GLY A 97 9.75 13.91 -10.12
C GLY A 97 10.66 13.13 -11.09
N VAL A 98 10.82 13.56 -12.35
CA VAL A 98 11.72 12.91 -13.32
C VAL A 98 12.70 13.90 -13.95
N GLY A 99 13.77 13.40 -14.55
CA GLY A 99 14.85 14.23 -15.08
C GLY A 99 15.83 14.71 -13.99
N PRO A 100 16.73 15.67 -14.30
CA PRO A 100 17.74 16.14 -13.36
C PRO A 100 17.12 16.72 -12.09
N GLN A 101 17.47 16.21 -10.92
CA GLN A 101 16.92 16.61 -9.61
C GLN A 101 16.98 18.13 -9.40
N SER A 102 18.10 18.78 -9.79
CA SER A 102 18.28 20.23 -9.65
C SER A 102 17.32 21.07 -10.49
N ALA A 103 16.61 20.48 -11.44
CA ALA A 103 15.63 21.15 -12.30
C ALA A 103 14.18 20.84 -11.88
N ARG A 104 13.98 19.96 -10.92
CA ARG A 104 12.63 19.54 -10.47
C ARG A 104 12.00 20.64 -9.61
N PRO A 105 10.72 20.96 -9.82
CA PRO A 105 10.05 22.00 -9.05
C PRO A 105 9.69 21.52 -7.65
N ALA A 106 9.89 22.34 -6.64
CA ALA A 106 9.28 22.13 -5.34
C ALA A 106 7.78 22.43 -5.39
N ARG A 107 6.96 21.59 -4.76
CA ARG A 107 5.49 21.72 -4.73
C ARG A 107 4.96 21.70 -3.29
N PRO A 108 3.81 22.34 -3.04
CA PRO A 108 3.10 22.15 -1.78
C PRO A 108 2.63 20.69 -1.65
N ASN A 109 2.94 20.04 -0.54
CA ASN A 109 2.34 18.77 -0.17
C ASN A 109 1.01 19.07 0.55
N LEU A 110 -0.09 18.95 -0.18
CA LEU A 110 -1.42 19.30 0.34
C LEU A 110 -1.94 18.29 1.36
N ALA A 111 -1.45 17.05 1.32
CA ALA A 111 -1.86 16.02 2.25
C ALA A 111 -1.27 16.23 3.65
N TRP A 112 0.00 16.66 3.72
CA TRP A 112 0.75 16.68 4.98
C TRP A 112 1.27 18.07 5.36
N GLY A 113 0.94 19.11 4.58
CA GLY A 113 1.25 20.49 4.93
C GLY A 113 2.73 20.85 4.86
N SER A 114 3.53 20.08 4.15
CA SER A 114 4.97 20.30 3.91
C SER A 114 5.24 20.82 2.50
N VAL A 115 6.52 20.96 2.17
CA VAL A 115 7.00 21.22 0.81
C VAL A 115 7.69 19.98 0.30
N GLU A 116 7.25 19.48 -0.86
CA GLU A 116 7.86 18.36 -1.56
C GLU A 116 8.90 18.86 -2.55
N SER A 117 10.11 18.34 -2.46
CA SER A 117 11.23 18.69 -3.34
C SER A 117 11.16 18.03 -4.71
N ASN A 118 10.44 16.90 -4.80
CA ASN A 118 10.43 16.00 -5.95
C ASN A 118 11.79 15.35 -6.29
N HIS A 119 12.77 15.42 -5.38
CA HIS A 119 14.08 14.81 -5.61
C HIS A 119 14.04 13.28 -5.54
N PHE A 120 13.10 12.71 -4.81
CA PHE A 120 12.77 11.29 -4.88
C PHE A 120 11.53 11.09 -5.73
N GLY A 121 11.72 10.70 -6.98
CA GLY A 121 10.63 10.48 -7.94
C GLY A 121 10.64 9.05 -8.50
N THR A 122 10.10 8.91 -9.71
CA THR A 122 9.94 7.61 -10.36
C THR A 122 11.25 6.85 -10.50
N ASP A 123 12.32 7.51 -10.98
CA ASP A 123 13.60 6.86 -11.27
C ASP A 123 14.28 6.42 -9.97
N GLU A 124 14.21 7.23 -8.92
CA GLU A 124 14.74 6.90 -7.59
C GLU A 124 13.96 5.74 -6.97
N PHE A 125 12.63 5.78 -7.02
CA PHE A 125 11.79 4.70 -6.51
C PHE A 125 12.07 3.36 -7.21
N MET A 126 12.16 3.36 -8.54
CA MET A 126 12.48 2.15 -9.30
C MET A 126 13.89 1.63 -9.00
N GLY A 127 14.86 2.54 -8.84
CA GLY A 127 16.20 2.20 -8.39
C GLY A 127 16.20 1.58 -6.99
N TYR A 128 15.42 2.13 -6.07
CA TYR A 128 15.28 1.60 -4.72
C TYR A 128 14.62 0.22 -4.70
N CYS A 129 13.58 0.01 -5.52
CA CYS A 129 12.97 -1.31 -5.70
C CYS A 129 13.96 -2.34 -6.24
N ALA A 130 14.80 -1.95 -7.20
CA ALA A 130 15.86 -2.83 -7.75
C ALA A 130 16.89 -3.22 -6.68
N GLU A 131 17.32 -2.29 -5.82
CA GLU A 131 18.24 -2.55 -4.70
C GLU A 131 17.69 -3.57 -3.69
N LEU A 132 16.40 -3.53 -3.44
CA LEU A 132 15.72 -4.45 -2.53
C LEU A 132 15.26 -5.75 -3.21
N GLY A 133 15.21 -5.78 -4.55
CA GLY A 133 14.66 -6.91 -5.32
C GLY A 133 13.15 -7.07 -5.14
N VAL A 134 12.43 -5.96 -5.01
CA VAL A 134 10.97 -5.90 -4.77
C VAL A 134 10.22 -5.46 -6.02
N ALA A 135 8.98 -5.93 -6.19
CA ALA A 135 8.11 -5.47 -7.26
C ALA A 135 7.58 -4.06 -6.96
N PRO A 136 7.64 -3.11 -7.90
CA PRO A 136 7.03 -1.80 -7.71
C PRO A 136 5.51 -1.89 -7.82
N TYR A 137 4.82 -1.17 -6.94
CA TYR A 137 3.40 -0.91 -6.99
C TYR A 137 3.18 0.61 -6.96
N ILE A 138 2.75 1.17 -8.07
CA ILE A 138 2.55 2.61 -8.22
C ILE A 138 1.08 2.94 -8.06
N CYS A 139 0.77 3.92 -7.21
CA CYS A 139 -0.56 4.49 -7.10
C CYS A 139 -0.68 5.71 -8.03
N LEU A 140 -1.77 5.80 -8.79
CA LEU A 140 -2.02 6.86 -9.76
C LEU A 140 -2.77 8.04 -9.13
N ASN A 141 -2.43 9.25 -9.54
CA ASN A 141 -3.12 10.47 -9.13
C ASN A 141 -4.51 10.56 -9.81
N MET A 142 -5.54 10.09 -9.14
CA MET A 142 -6.94 10.25 -9.57
C MET A 142 -7.63 11.46 -8.92
N GLY A 143 -6.91 12.25 -8.13
CA GLY A 143 -7.41 13.48 -7.52
C GLY A 143 -7.30 14.67 -8.47
N SER A 144 -6.12 15.26 -8.56
CA SER A 144 -5.85 16.42 -9.44
C SER A 144 -5.29 16.03 -10.81
N GLY A 145 -4.83 14.78 -10.99
CA GLY A 145 -4.29 14.28 -12.25
C GLY A 145 -5.36 13.92 -13.26
N ASP A 146 -4.95 13.68 -14.49
CA ASP A 146 -5.83 13.27 -15.57
C ASP A 146 -5.40 11.94 -16.19
N LEU A 147 -6.25 11.42 -17.08
CA LEU A 147 -6.01 10.14 -17.75
C LEU A 147 -4.76 10.17 -18.64
N ALA A 148 -4.46 11.30 -19.29
CA ALA A 148 -3.30 11.40 -20.16
C ALA A 148 -2.02 11.28 -19.34
N GLU A 149 -1.94 11.99 -18.22
CA GLU A 149 -0.81 11.91 -17.27
C GLU A 149 -0.59 10.47 -16.76
N ALA A 150 -1.67 9.76 -16.45
CA ALA A 150 -1.57 8.37 -16.00
C ALA A 150 -1.04 7.43 -17.12
N LEU A 151 -1.51 7.58 -18.36
CA LEU A 151 -1.04 6.79 -19.48
C LEU A 151 0.43 7.10 -19.82
N ASP A 152 0.82 8.36 -19.74
CA ASP A 152 2.19 8.82 -19.93
C ASP A 152 3.13 8.20 -18.87
N TRP A 153 2.67 8.06 -17.62
CA TRP A 153 3.45 7.41 -16.57
C TRP A 153 3.63 5.91 -16.82
N VAL A 154 2.55 5.23 -17.23
CA VAL A 154 2.63 3.81 -17.62
C VAL A 154 3.57 3.63 -18.81
N GLU A 155 3.51 4.52 -19.81
CA GLU A 155 4.43 4.51 -20.97
C GLU A 155 5.88 4.74 -20.52
N TYR A 156 6.13 5.75 -19.68
CA TYR A 156 7.46 6.03 -19.13
C TYR A 156 8.05 4.81 -18.45
N CYS A 157 7.28 4.13 -17.62
CA CYS A 157 7.76 2.97 -16.89
C CYS A 157 7.92 1.71 -17.73
N ASN A 158 7.01 1.44 -18.67
CA ASN A 158 6.86 0.11 -19.24
C ASN A 158 7.06 0.00 -20.75
N SER A 159 7.04 1.11 -21.49
CA SER A 159 7.18 1.03 -22.95
C SER A 159 8.63 0.77 -23.39
N SER A 160 8.82 -0.24 -24.25
CA SER A 160 10.06 -0.47 -25.00
C SER A 160 10.08 0.23 -26.36
N ALA A 161 8.95 0.79 -26.81
CA ALA A 161 8.82 1.44 -28.10
C ALA A 161 9.60 2.76 -28.19
N ALA A 162 9.73 3.33 -29.38
CA ALA A 162 10.36 4.63 -29.60
C ALA A 162 9.31 5.76 -29.46
N THR A 163 8.54 5.74 -28.37
CA THR A 163 7.52 6.73 -28.03
C THR A 163 8.10 7.84 -27.15
N TYR A 164 7.37 8.94 -26.97
CA TYR A 164 7.92 10.13 -26.33
C TYR A 164 8.40 9.85 -24.89
N TRP A 165 7.56 9.29 -24.03
CA TRP A 165 7.91 9.07 -22.63
C TRP A 165 8.92 7.95 -22.43
N ALA A 166 8.89 6.90 -23.27
CA ALA A 166 9.93 5.90 -23.27
C ALA A 166 11.30 6.48 -23.71
N GLN A 167 11.32 7.47 -24.58
CA GLN A 167 12.55 8.18 -24.94
C GLN A 167 13.01 9.13 -23.80
N GLU A 168 12.09 9.80 -23.09
CA GLU A 168 12.45 10.59 -21.91
C GLU A 168 13.09 9.72 -20.81
N ARG A 169 12.53 8.54 -20.52
CA ARG A 169 13.18 7.58 -19.60
C ARG A 169 14.62 7.26 -20.02
N ARG A 170 14.84 7.01 -21.33
CA ARG A 170 16.18 6.72 -21.87
C ARG A 170 17.12 7.91 -21.74
N ARG A 171 16.63 9.14 -21.96
CA ARG A 171 17.41 10.38 -21.76
C ARG A 171 17.80 10.57 -20.31
N ASN A 172 16.93 10.15 -19.40
CA ASN A 172 17.19 10.16 -17.95
C ASN A 172 18.15 9.02 -17.51
N GLY A 173 18.68 8.23 -18.45
CA GLY A 173 19.71 7.21 -18.17
C GLY A 173 19.18 5.78 -18.08
N HIS A 174 17.88 5.55 -18.20
CA HIS A 174 17.23 4.24 -18.01
C HIS A 174 16.79 3.64 -19.34
N GLN A 175 17.69 2.86 -19.96
CA GLN A 175 17.50 2.31 -21.31
C GLN A 175 16.32 1.33 -21.36
N GLU A 176 16.26 0.39 -20.41
CA GLU A 176 15.24 -0.66 -20.37
C GLU A 176 13.99 -0.22 -19.60
N PRO A 177 12.80 -0.76 -19.96
CA PRO A 177 11.60 -0.59 -19.16
C PRO A 177 11.79 -1.05 -17.71
N TYR A 178 11.20 -0.32 -16.78
CA TYR A 178 11.23 -0.69 -15.35
C TYR A 178 10.37 -1.92 -15.02
N GLY A 179 9.33 -2.17 -15.82
CA GLY A 179 8.43 -3.29 -15.61
C GLY A 179 7.53 -3.14 -14.38
N ALA A 180 7.00 -1.95 -14.16
CA ALA A 180 6.01 -1.71 -13.10
C ALA A 180 4.74 -2.51 -13.40
N VAL A 181 4.43 -3.48 -12.55
CA VAL A 181 3.32 -4.42 -12.78
C VAL A 181 2.02 -3.93 -12.14
N TYR A 182 2.08 -3.40 -10.90
CA TYR A 182 0.91 -3.02 -10.12
C TYR A 182 0.64 -1.52 -10.21
N TRP A 183 -0.62 -1.17 -10.50
CA TRP A 183 -1.08 0.19 -10.66
C TRP A 183 -2.37 0.41 -9.86
N GLY A 184 -2.29 1.24 -8.83
CA GLY A 184 -3.44 1.63 -8.01
C GLY A 184 -4.25 2.72 -8.72
N LEU A 185 -5.56 2.52 -8.78
CA LEU A 185 -6.49 3.49 -9.34
C LEU A 185 -6.94 4.46 -8.23
N GLY A 186 -6.04 5.38 -7.86
CA GLY A 186 -6.25 6.34 -6.79
C GLY A 186 -6.07 5.78 -5.39
N ASN A 187 -6.11 6.67 -4.41
CA ASN A 187 -6.00 6.36 -2.99
C ASN A 187 -7.15 6.99 -2.22
N GLU A 188 -7.87 6.20 -1.42
CA GLU A 188 -8.91 6.66 -0.47
C GLU A 188 -9.87 7.71 -1.04
N MET A 189 -10.23 7.57 -2.32
CA MET A 189 -11.05 8.55 -3.05
C MET A 189 -12.41 8.83 -2.42
N TYR A 190 -12.81 8.02 -1.45
CA TYR A 190 -14.02 8.20 -0.63
C TYR A 190 -13.86 9.25 0.48
N GLY A 191 -12.62 9.53 0.89
CA GLY A 191 -12.33 10.35 2.07
C GLY A 191 -12.56 11.84 1.84
N ASP A 192 -13.21 12.52 2.77
CA ASP A 192 -13.43 13.97 2.71
C ASP A 192 -12.16 14.81 2.89
N TRP A 193 -11.08 14.16 3.36
CA TRP A 193 -9.73 14.73 3.44
C TRP A 193 -8.97 14.66 2.11
N GLN A 194 -9.48 13.89 1.14
CA GLN A 194 -8.75 13.56 -0.07
C GLN A 194 -8.94 14.62 -1.16
N VAL A 195 -7.86 15.07 -1.78
CA VAL A 195 -7.94 15.90 -2.97
C VAL A 195 -8.68 15.14 -4.08
N GLY A 196 -9.75 15.74 -4.61
CA GLY A 196 -10.54 15.12 -5.66
C GLY A 196 -11.46 14.00 -5.15
N GLN A 197 -11.93 14.09 -3.90
CA GLN A 197 -12.94 13.16 -3.35
C GLN A 197 -14.08 12.90 -4.32
N LEU A 198 -14.55 11.66 -4.37
CA LEU A 198 -15.64 11.19 -5.22
C LEU A 198 -16.63 10.37 -4.40
N ASP A 199 -17.87 10.30 -4.87
CA ASP A 199 -18.75 9.22 -4.44
C ASP A 199 -18.43 7.91 -5.17
N ALA A 200 -19.00 6.79 -4.72
CA ALA A 200 -18.68 5.48 -5.27
C ALA A 200 -19.05 5.35 -6.76
N ALA A 201 -20.15 5.93 -7.18
CA ALA A 201 -20.61 5.87 -8.58
C ALA A 201 -19.70 6.71 -9.51
N GLU A 202 -19.32 7.90 -9.07
CA GLU A 202 -18.36 8.77 -9.76
C GLU A 202 -17.00 8.08 -9.89
N TYR A 203 -16.51 7.50 -8.79
CA TYR A 203 -15.25 6.74 -8.80
C TYR A 203 -15.31 5.56 -9.77
N VAL A 204 -16.36 4.75 -9.74
CA VAL A 204 -16.55 3.62 -10.67
C VAL A 204 -16.54 4.08 -12.11
N ALA A 205 -17.24 5.18 -12.42
CA ALA A 205 -17.28 5.72 -13.78
C ALA A 205 -15.89 6.19 -14.25
N LEU A 206 -15.13 6.86 -13.39
CA LEU A 206 -13.79 7.34 -13.67
C LEU A 206 -12.81 6.17 -13.80
N ALA A 207 -12.75 5.29 -12.81
CA ALA A 207 -11.83 4.15 -12.76
C ALA A 207 -12.05 3.15 -13.89
N SER A 208 -13.30 2.95 -14.31
CA SER A 208 -13.62 2.11 -15.48
C SER A 208 -13.01 2.61 -16.78
N ARG A 209 -12.98 3.92 -16.98
CA ARG A 209 -12.34 4.54 -18.16
C ARG A 209 -10.83 4.41 -18.08
N TRP A 210 -10.25 4.69 -16.93
CA TRP A 210 -8.80 4.57 -16.69
C TRP A 210 -8.32 3.13 -16.87
N ALA A 211 -8.99 2.17 -16.23
CA ALA A 211 -8.65 0.75 -16.36
C ALA A 211 -8.59 0.26 -17.81
N LYS A 212 -9.59 0.63 -18.60
CA LYS A 212 -9.64 0.25 -20.02
C LYS A 212 -8.51 0.89 -20.84
N ALA A 213 -8.17 2.14 -20.56
CA ALA A 213 -7.12 2.86 -21.27
C ALA A 213 -5.73 2.34 -20.87
N ILE A 214 -5.46 2.15 -19.58
CA ILE A 214 -4.19 1.63 -19.07
C ILE A 214 -3.90 0.25 -19.67
N ARG A 215 -4.90 -0.66 -19.71
CA ARG A 215 -4.72 -1.98 -20.33
C ARG A 215 -4.47 -1.95 -21.84
N ARG A 216 -4.80 -0.86 -22.52
CA ARG A 216 -4.44 -0.65 -23.93
C ARG A 216 -3.01 -0.15 -24.08
N THR A 217 -2.53 0.63 -23.10
CA THR A 217 -1.14 1.09 -23.06
C THR A 217 -0.20 -0.03 -22.62
N ASP A 218 -0.58 -0.76 -21.57
CA ASP A 218 0.14 -1.96 -21.10
C ASP A 218 -0.84 -3.11 -20.78
N PRO A 219 -0.96 -4.11 -21.66
CA PRO A 219 -1.82 -5.27 -21.43
C PRO A 219 -1.44 -6.11 -20.20
N ASN A 220 -0.21 -6.00 -19.70
CA ASN A 220 0.28 -6.75 -18.53
C ASN A 220 0.02 -6.04 -17.21
N ALA A 221 -0.40 -4.77 -17.23
CA ALA A 221 -0.69 -3.99 -16.03
C ALA A 221 -1.69 -4.71 -15.12
N LYS A 222 -1.37 -4.83 -13.84
CA LYS A 222 -2.26 -5.33 -12.79
C LYS A 222 -2.88 -4.15 -12.05
N LEU A 223 -4.19 -4.04 -12.18
CA LEU A 223 -4.94 -2.89 -11.66
C LEU A 223 -5.52 -3.19 -10.29
N VAL A 224 -5.36 -2.24 -9.38
CA VAL A 224 -5.88 -2.29 -8.02
C VAL A 224 -6.92 -1.19 -7.86
N SER A 225 -8.18 -1.54 -7.58
CA SER A 225 -9.22 -0.53 -7.31
C SER A 225 -9.11 0.01 -5.89
N CYS A 226 -9.44 1.28 -5.70
CA CYS A 226 -9.52 1.91 -4.40
C CYS A 226 -10.70 1.37 -3.60
N GLY A 227 -10.42 0.61 -2.55
CA GLY A 227 -11.40 0.17 -1.58
C GLY A 227 -11.33 0.98 -0.29
N GLN A 228 -12.16 0.65 0.69
CA GLN A 228 -12.18 1.29 1.98
C GLN A 228 -11.77 0.29 3.07
N ASN A 229 -12.71 -0.29 3.77
CA ASN A 229 -12.46 -1.21 4.89
C ASN A 229 -12.93 -2.65 4.62
N GLY A 230 -13.41 -2.92 3.43
CA GLY A 230 -13.86 -4.21 2.96
C GLY A 230 -15.33 -4.54 3.21
N TRP A 231 -16.07 -3.74 3.99
CA TRP A 231 -17.49 -3.99 4.31
C TRP A 231 -18.42 -2.78 4.15
N SER A 232 -17.88 -1.65 3.68
CA SER A 232 -18.66 -0.44 3.46
C SER A 232 -19.52 -0.53 2.19
N ASP A 233 -20.47 0.37 2.05
CA ASP A 233 -21.22 0.53 0.80
C ASP A 233 -20.33 0.95 -0.35
N TRP A 234 -19.28 1.73 -0.08
CA TRP A 234 -18.23 2.04 -1.06
C TRP A 234 -17.62 0.77 -1.64
N ASP A 235 -17.15 -0.16 -0.79
CA ASP A 235 -16.51 -1.40 -1.25
C ASP A 235 -17.49 -2.22 -2.11
N ARG A 236 -18.73 -2.34 -1.68
CA ARG A 236 -19.77 -3.07 -2.42
C ARG A 236 -20.01 -2.49 -3.82
N GLU A 237 -20.17 -1.17 -3.93
CA GLU A 237 -20.44 -0.50 -5.20
C GLU A 237 -19.24 -0.52 -6.13
N VAL A 238 -18.03 -0.27 -5.61
CA VAL A 238 -16.79 -0.31 -6.38
C VAL A 238 -16.51 -1.72 -6.91
N ILE A 239 -16.68 -2.74 -6.07
CA ILE A 239 -16.51 -4.15 -6.48
C ILE A 239 -17.51 -4.51 -7.58
N ASP A 240 -18.81 -4.19 -7.38
CA ASP A 240 -19.84 -4.49 -8.39
C ASP A 240 -19.59 -3.76 -9.72
N GLY A 241 -19.04 -2.54 -9.66
CA GLY A 241 -18.75 -1.74 -10.84
C GLY A 241 -17.51 -2.15 -11.61
N LEU A 242 -16.43 -2.53 -10.89
CA LEU A 242 -15.11 -2.74 -11.47
C LEU A 242 -14.69 -4.20 -11.62
N VAL A 243 -15.44 -5.17 -11.09
CA VAL A 243 -15.14 -6.59 -11.27
C VAL A 243 -15.01 -6.93 -12.77
N GLY A 244 -13.92 -7.57 -13.16
CA GLY A 244 -13.54 -7.84 -14.57
C GLY A 244 -12.74 -6.73 -15.25
N LEU A 245 -12.58 -5.57 -14.61
CA LEU A 245 -11.69 -4.51 -15.07
C LEU A 245 -10.41 -4.41 -14.24
N VAL A 246 -10.46 -4.85 -12.99
CA VAL A 246 -9.31 -4.83 -12.06
C VAL A 246 -8.90 -6.23 -11.65
N ASP A 247 -7.66 -6.39 -11.20
CA ASP A 247 -7.10 -7.65 -10.71
C ASP A 247 -7.19 -7.78 -9.19
N LEU A 248 -7.18 -6.65 -8.48
CA LEU A 248 -7.25 -6.58 -7.03
C LEU A 248 -8.20 -5.46 -6.59
N HIS A 249 -8.73 -5.62 -5.38
CA HIS A 249 -9.46 -4.58 -4.65
C HIS A 249 -8.71 -4.27 -3.36
N SER A 250 -8.40 -3.01 -3.13
CA SER A 250 -7.68 -2.54 -1.96
C SER A 250 -8.57 -2.52 -0.73
N ILE A 251 -7.99 -2.73 0.45
CA ILE A 251 -8.62 -2.45 1.75
C ILE A 251 -7.61 -1.81 2.68
N HIS A 252 -8.08 -0.83 3.46
CA HIS A 252 -7.28 -0.08 4.43
C HIS A 252 -7.93 -0.17 5.81
N ILE A 253 -7.17 -0.54 6.83
CA ILE A 253 -7.65 -0.57 8.21
C ILE A 253 -6.56 -0.06 9.14
N TYR A 254 -6.84 1.06 9.77
CA TYR A 254 -6.02 1.59 10.85
C TYR A 254 -6.71 1.35 12.19
N SER A 255 -5.91 1.06 13.20
CA SER A 255 -6.35 0.99 14.59
C SER A 255 -5.68 2.11 15.39
N GLY A 256 -6.13 2.36 16.60
CA GLY A 256 -5.57 3.37 17.46
C GLY A 256 -6.54 3.67 18.60
N SER A 257 -6.54 2.80 19.60
CA SER A 257 -7.34 2.96 20.82
C SER A 257 -6.42 3.29 21.98
N PRO A 258 -6.79 4.21 22.89
CA PRO A 258 -6.08 4.39 24.15
C PRO A 258 -6.18 3.16 25.06
N GLU A 259 -7.15 2.28 24.81
CA GLU A 259 -7.36 1.04 25.54
C GLU A 259 -6.50 -0.09 24.98
N TYR A 260 -5.50 -0.51 25.74
CA TYR A 260 -4.50 -1.51 25.35
C TYR A 260 -5.11 -2.78 24.73
N TRP A 261 -6.10 -3.39 25.40
CA TRP A 261 -6.69 -4.64 24.89
C TRP A 261 -7.53 -4.45 23.63
N THR A 262 -8.19 -3.31 23.49
CA THR A 262 -8.92 -2.96 22.28
C THR A 262 -7.97 -2.87 21.10
N ASP A 263 -6.81 -2.25 21.30
CA ASP A 263 -5.82 -2.06 20.23
C ASP A 263 -5.10 -3.38 19.89
N VAL A 264 -4.66 -4.14 20.90
CA VAL A 264 -4.02 -5.46 20.71
C VAL A 264 -4.94 -6.46 20.00
N LEU A 265 -6.26 -6.38 20.21
CA LEU A 265 -7.24 -7.26 19.56
C LEU A 265 -7.76 -6.70 18.23
N SER A 266 -7.45 -5.47 17.88
CA SER A 266 -7.90 -4.83 16.64
C SER A 266 -7.53 -5.59 15.36
N PRO A 267 -6.41 -6.34 15.25
CA PRO A 267 -6.09 -7.13 14.06
C PRO A 267 -7.13 -8.18 13.68
N HIS A 268 -8.03 -8.59 14.61
CA HIS A 268 -9.19 -9.43 14.25
C HIS A 268 -10.12 -8.78 13.22
N GLN A 269 -10.10 -7.45 13.11
CA GLN A 269 -10.83 -6.74 12.06
C GLN A 269 -10.32 -7.10 10.67
N ALA A 270 -9.02 -7.35 10.52
CA ALA A 270 -8.42 -7.73 9.23
C ALA A 270 -8.99 -9.06 8.71
N GLU A 271 -9.11 -10.09 9.57
CA GLU A 271 -9.72 -11.37 9.19
C GLU A 271 -11.16 -11.18 8.72
N ARG A 272 -11.94 -10.37 9.45
CA ARG A 272 -13.31 -10.05 9.09
C ARG A 272 -13.40 -9.30 7.77
N ALA A 273 -12.56 -8.27 7.57
CA ALA A 273 -12.48 -7.49 6.34
C ALA A 273 -12.17 -8.37 5.13
N ILE A 274 -11.11 -9.19 5.24
CA ILE A 274 -10.69 -10.09 4.16
C ILE A 274 -11.81 -11.08 3.81
N SER A 275 -12.44 -11.69 4.79
CA SER A 275 -13.51 -12.67 4.57
C SER A 275 -14.73 -12.05 3.91
N TYR A 276 -15.11 -10.85 4.33
CA TYR A 276 -16.26 -10.14 3.77
C TYR A 276 -15.98 -9.65 2.36
N THR A 277 -14.83 -9.02 2.13
CA THR A 277 -14.38 -8.58 0.79
C THR A 277 -14.29 -9.75 -0.18
N ALA A 278 -13.73 -10.88 0.23
CA ALA A 278 -13.67 -12.08 -0.60
C ALA A 278 -15.06 -12.55 -1.03
N THR A 279 -16.04 -12.47 -0.12
CA THR A 279 -17.45 -12.82 -0.42
C THR A 279 -18.06 -11.85 -1.42
N LEU A 280 -17.83 -10.53 -1.27
CA LEU A 280 -18.31 -9.52 -2.21
C LEU A 280 -17.70 -9.72 -3.61
N LEU A 281 -16.40 -9.96 -3.70
CA LEU A 281 -15.68 -10.21 -4.94
C LEU A 281 -16.20 -11.49 -5.64
N ALA A 282 -16.39 -12.58 -4.91
CA ALA A 282 -16.92 -13.83 -5.43
C ALA A 282 -18.34 -13.66 -5.96
N ARG A 283 -19.22 -12.97 -5.22
CA ARG A 283 -20.58 -12.64 -5.61
C ARG A 283 -20.62 -11.81 -6.90
N ALA A 284 -19.83 -10.73 -6.94
CA ALA A 284 -19.78 -9.84 -8.11
C ALA A 284 -19.25 -10.57 -9.36
N ALA A 285 -18.21 -11.39 -9.20
CA ALA A 285 -17.67 -12.21 -10.28
C ALA A 285 -18.71 -13.21 -10.80
N TYR A 286 -19.41 -13.92 -9.90
CA TYR A 286 -20.48 -14.84 -10.28
C TYR A 286 -21.60 -14.13 -11.06
N ASN A 287 -22.08 -12.99 -10.58
CA ASN A 287 -23.15 -12.24 -11.22
C ASN A 287 -22.78 -11.74 -12.63
N ARG A 288 -21.49 -11.54 -12.90
CA ARG A 288 -20.97 -11.11 -14.20
C ARG A 288 -20.42 -12.24 -15.06
N GLY A 289 -20.51 -13.48 -14.62
CA GLY A 289 -19.97 -14.64 -15.34
C GLY A 289 -18.46 -14.65 -15.48
N ILE A 290 -17.76 -14.03 -14.52
CA ILE A 290 -16.29 -13.97 -14.47
C ILE A 290 -15.78 -15.19 -13.74
N SER A 291 -14.91 -15.97 -14.38
CA SER A 291 -14.42 -17.24 -13.84
C SER A 291 -13.40 -17.09 -12.69
N VAL A 292 -12.67 -15.97 -12.67
CA VAL A 292 -11.66 -15.68 -11.64
C VAL A 292 -11.97 -14.32 -11.03
N ALA A 293 -12.38 -14.32 -9.77
CA ALA A 293 -12.61 -13.09 -9.02
C ALA A 293 -11.29 -12.32 -8.80
N PRO A 294 -11.32 -10.99 -8.75
CA PRO A 294 -10.18 -10.22 -8.29
C PRO A 294 -9.71 -10.65 -6.89
N ARG A 295 -8.45 -10.41 -6.60
CA ARG A 295 -7.88 -10.66 -5.27
C ARG A 295 -7.98 -9.42 -4.39
N ILE A 296 -7.57 -9.57 -3.15
CA ILE A 296 -7.52 -8.48 -2.18
C ILE A 296 -6.09 -7.94 -2.09
N ALA A 297 -5.94 -6.62 -2.12
CA ALA A 297 -4.75 -5.91 -1.72
C ALA A 297 -5.04 -5.27 -0.35
N TYR A 298 -4.48 -5.83 0.71
CA TYR A 298 -4.53 -5.20 2.03
C TYR A 298 -3.26 -4.35 2.13
N ASP A 299 -3.30 -3.16 1.56
CA ASP A 299 -2.13 -2.35 1.21
C ASP A 299 -1.92 -1.14 2.11
N GLU A 300 -2.84 -0.89 3.05
CA GLU A 300 -2.59 0.01 4.18
C GLU A 300 -3.15 -0.56 5.49
N TRP A 301 -2.28 -0.62 6.49
CA TRP A 301 -2.67 -0.98 7.85
C TRP A 301 -1.57 -0.56 8.83
N ASN A 302 -1.98 -0.04 9.97
CA ASN A 302 -1.08 0.23 11.08
C ASN A 302 -1.87 0.67 12.32
N VAL A 303 -1.14 0.98 13.38
CA VAL A 303 -1.65 1.72 14.52
C VAL A 303 -1.50 3.20 14.22
N TRP A 304 -2.61 3.95 14.33
CA TRP A 304 -2.65 5.39 14.10
C TRP A 304 -3.41 6.07 15.23
N TYR A 305 -2.69 6.67 16.13
CA TYR A 305 -3.29 7.40 17.26
C TYR A 305 -3.55 8.85 16.88
N ARG A 306 -4.75 9.32 17.26
CA ARG A 306 -5.08 10.73 17.19
C ARG A 306 -5.48 11.19 18.58
N THR A 307 -5.13 12.43 18.96
CA THR A 307 -5.63 13.07 20.15
C THR A 307 -7.11 13.41 19.99
N SER A 308 -7.78 13.75 21.08
CA SER A 308 -9.21 14.11 21.08
C SER A 308 -9.52 15.36 20.25
N ASP A 309 -8.54 16.20 19.96
CA ASP A 309 -8.65 17.38 19.10
C ASP A 309 -8.29 17.09 17.63
N GLY A 310 -7.97 15.84 17.30
CA GLY A 310 -7.64 15.42 15.94
C GLY A 310 -6.17 15.57 15.57
N THR A 311 -5.32 16.05 16.48
CA THR A 311 -3.86 16.10 16.24
C THR A 311 -3.24 14.73 16.50
N LEU A 312 -2.09 14.47 15.90
CA LEU A 312 -1.26 13.31 16.25
C LEU A 312 -0.65 13.57 17.64
N GLU A 313 -0.63 12.57 18.51
CA GLU A 313 0.10 12.67 19.76
C GLU A 313 1.61 12.79 19.48
N GLU A 314 2.29 13.72 20.16
CA GLU A 314 3.73 13.98 20.00
C GLU A 314 4.62 12.74 20.19
N ARG A 315 4.18 11.78 21.03
CA ARG A 315 4.91 10.51 21.24
C ARG A 315 4.94 9.59 20.01
N TYR A 316 4.20 9.92 18.97
CA TYR A 316 4.23 9.25 17.65
C TYR A 316 4.65 10.24 16.58
N ASP A 317 5.51 11.18 16.94
CA ASP A 317 6.11 12.06 15.97
C ASP A 317 6.91 11.21 14.98
N PHE A 318 6.40 11.11 13.76
CA PHE A 318 7.10 10.46 12.65
C PHE A 318 8.41 11.17 12.26
N ASN A 319 8.77 12.23 12.99
CA ASN A 319 10.03 12.95 12.81
C ASN A 319 11.16 12.44 13.70
N ASP A 320 10.91 11.47 14.61
CA ASP A 320 11.95 10.86 15.46
C ASP A 320 12.52 9.55 14.85
#